data_175a5c776f41c76935fda444d027130a
#
_entry.id   175a5c776f41c76935fda444d027130a
#
_cell.length_a   1.000
_cell.length_b   1.000
_cell.length_c   1.000
_cell.angle_alpha   90.00
_cell.angle_beta   90.00
_cell.angle_gamma   90.00
#
_symmetry.space_group_name_H-M   'P 1'
#
loop_
_entity.id
_entity.type
_entity.pdbx_description
1 polymer ?
#
loop_
_entity_poly.entity_id
_entity_poly.type
_entity_poly.pdbx_seq_one_letter_code
_entity_poly.pdbx_strand_id
1 'polypeptide(L)'
;MTEIGFAPKEIIAQEVCRLEVMAADKADTYGPQIGLKLKVVGGGHDGHTFMDYANRDEDTGQVKQGSKAWSIFEACLGRDFHKRPGVSLESLVGKQFIGQVTQTRTGSRNKVEHGTVGPVPTEGVNKAPASNNDDEDDMFADLPF
;
A
#
# COMPACT_ATOMS: atom_id res chain seq x y z
N MET A 1 2.71 2.96 46.61
CA MET A 1 1.73 3.18 45.56
C MET A 1 2.40 3.11 44.21
N THR A 2 1.79 2.38 43.30
CA THR A 2 2.36 2.20 41.97
C THR A 2 1.68 3.12 40.98
N GLU A 3 2.47 3.91 40.27
CA GLU A 3 1.95 4.78 39.25
C GLU A 3 1.85 4.03 37.94
N ILE A 4 0.84 4.39 37.14
CA ILE A 4 0.66 3.84 35.81
C ILE A 4 0.84 4.97 34.79
N GLY A 5 1.75 4.75 33.83
CA GLY A 5 1.94 5.69 32.77
C GLY A 5 0.93 5.44 31.65
N PHE A 6 0.68 6.47 30.87
CA PHE A 6 -0.26 6.40 29.75
C PHE A 6 0.46 6.84 28.47
N ALA A 7 0.35 6.02 27.44
CA ALA A 7 0.95 6.32 26.14
C ALA A 7 -0.17 6.48 25.11
N PRO A 8 -0.44 7.71 24.66
CA PRO A 8 -1.47 7.91 23.64
C PRO A 8 -1.13 7.15 22.36
N LYS A 9 -2.18 6.76 21.65
CA LYS A 9 -2.00 6.11 20.35
C LYS A 9 -1.35 7.10 19.40
N GLU A 10 -0.29 6.65 18.75
CA GLU A 10 0.41 7.48 17.76
C GLU A 10 -0.38 7.53 16.46
N ILE A 11 -0.64 8.74 15.96
CA ILE A 11 -1.36 8.94 14.70
C ILE A 11 -0.49 9.84 13.83
N ILE A 12 -0.14 9.35 12.65
CA ILE A 12 0.62 10.13 11.68
C ILE A 12 -0.29 11.20 11.10
N ALA A 13 0.15 12.46 11.13
CA ALA A 13 -0.67 13.57 10.63
C ALA A 13 -0.84 13.50 9.11
N GLN A 14 0.27 13.44 8.39
CA GLN A 14 0.26 13.31 6.93
C GLN A 14 1.68 13.10 6.45
N GLU A 15 1.90 12.03 5.71
CA GLU A 15 3.26 11.72 5.25
C GLU A 15 3.19 10.68 4.14
N VAL A 16 4.06 10.84 3.13
CA VAL A 16 4.23 9.80 2.11
C VAL A 16 5.15 8.73 2.70
N CYS A 17 4.67 7.52 2.77
CA CYS A 17 5.37 6.42 3.44
C CYS A 17 5.53 5.23 2.51
N ARG A 18 6.62 4.48 2.74
CA ARG A 18 6.72 3.12 2.23
C ARG A 18 6.00 2.22 3.23
N LEU A 19 5.13 1.38 2.73
CA LEU A 19 4.27 0.54 3.57
C LEU A 19 4.43 -0.91 3.18
N GLU A 20 4.47 -1.77 4.19
CA GLU A 20 4.51 -3.21 3.99
C GLU A 20 3.20 -3.82 4.45
N VAL A 21 2.65 -4.73 3.64
CA VAL A 21 1.41 -5.43 3.98
C VAL A 21 1.77 -6.56 4.94
N MET A 22 1.29 -6.47 6.17
CA MET A 22 1.55 -7.48 7.20
C MET A 22 0.47 -8.55 7.21
N ALA A 23 -0.76 -8.18 6.87
CA ALA A 23 -1.89 -9.10 6.79
C ALA A 23 -2.94 -8.49 5.87
N ALA A 24 -3.72 -9.34 5.21
CA ALA A 24 -4.80 -8.92 4.33
C ALA A 24 -5.94 -9.92 4.44
N ASP A 25 -7.13 -9.42 4.77
CA ASP A 25 -8.32 -10.25 4.96
C ASP A 25 -9.55 -9.56 4.40
N LYS A 26 -10.58 -10.34 4.11
CA LYS A 26 -11.88 -9.77 3.80
C LYS A 26 -12.46 -9.15 5.05
N ALA A 27 -13.08 -7.99 4.90
CA ALA A 27 -13.73 -7.28 5.99
C ALA A 27 -15.11 -6.85 5.49
N ASP A 28 -16.15 -7.51 5.98
CA ASP A 28 -17.50 -7.32 5.45
C ASP A 28 -18.46 -6.65 6.44
N THR A 29 -17.95 -6.15 7.55
CA THR A 29 -18.80 -5.56 8.60
C THR A 29 -19.55 -4.31 8.10
N TYR A 30 -18.89 -3.48 7.33
CA TYR A 30 -19.47 -2.22 6.83
C TYR A 30 -19.52 -2.23 5.31
N GLY A 31 -19.93 -3.36 4.72
CA GLY A 31 -19.94 -3.55 3.29
C GLY A 31 -18.68 -4.30 2.83
N PRO A 32 -18.62 -4.69 1.57
CA PRO A 32 -17.48 -5.46 1.08
C PRO A 32 -16.21 -4.63 1.08
N GLN A 33 -15.24 -5.04 1.88
CA GLN A 33 -13.95 -4.36 2.01
C GLN A 33 -12.83 -5.37 2.12
N ILE A 34 -11.60 -4.89 1.95
CA ILE A 34 -10.39 -5.61 2.29
C ILE A 34 -9.76 -4.88 3.47
N GLY A 35 -9.50 -5.61 4.55
CA GLY A 35 -8.78 -5.07 5.69
C GLY A 35 -7.30 -5.37 5.55
N LEU A 36 -6.47 -4.35 5.68
CA LEU A 36 -5.03 -4.45 5.54
C LEU A 36 -4.36 -3.99 6.82
N LYS A 37 -3.47 -4.83 7.36
CA LYS A 37 -2.58 -4.39 8.42
C LYS A 37 -1.29 -3.93 7.76
N LEU A 38 -0.97 -2.65 7.92
CA LEU A 38 0.16 -2.02 7.25
C LEU A 38 1.20 -1.58 8.26
N LYS A 39 2.47 -1.66 7.86
CA LYS A 39 3.59 -1.21 8.67
C LYS A 39 4.39 -0.19 7.88
N VAL A 40 4.70 0.94 8.51
CA VAL A 40 5.57 1.95 7.92
C VAL A 40 7.00 1.44 7.93
N VAL A 41 7.66 1.50 6.78
CA VAL A 41 9.04 1.04 6.61
C VAL A 41 9.93 2.27 6.35
N GLY A 42 10.84 2.51 7.26
CA GLY A 42 11.77 3.64 7.14
C GLY A 42 11.18 4.95 7.61
N GLY A 43 12.03 5.97 7.66
CA GLY A 43 11.61 7.32 8.05
C GLY A 43 11.36 7.46 9.54
N GLY A 44 10.77 8.60 9.91
CA GLY A 44 10.55 8.94 11.31
C GLY A 44 9.50 8.10 12.01
N HIS A 45 8.67 7.40 11.26
CA HIS A 45 7.60 6.55 11.82
C HIS A 45 7.86 5.08 11.55
N ASP A 46 9.10 4.69 11.28
CA ASP A 46 9.45 3.30 10.98
C ASP A 46 8.91 2.37 12.07
N GLY A 47 8.24 1.31 11.64
CA GLY A 47 7.66 0.33 12.55
C GLY A 47 6.24 0.62 12.99
N HIS A 48 5.72 1.81 12.72
CA HIS A 48 4.33 2.15 13.05
C HIS A 48 3.38 1.27 12.25
N THR A 49 2.38 0.69 12.91
CA THR A 49 1.40 -0.16 12.26
C THR A 49 0.00 0.42 12.41
N PHE A 50 -0.84 0.18 11.40
CA PHE A 50 -2.23 0.61 11.46
C PHE A 50 -3.05 -0.28 10.53
N MET A 51 -4.38 -0.25 10.74
CA MET A 51 -5.33 -0.95 9.89
C MET A 51 -5.91 0.03 8.88
N ASP A 52 -6.00 -0.39 7.64
CA ASP A 52 -6.65 0.38 6.60
C ASP A 52 -7.63 -0.51 5.86
N TYR A 53 -8.64 0.10 5.24
CA TYR A 53 -9.70 -0.62 4.58
C TYR A 53 -9.89 -0.08 3.17
N ALA A 54 -10.06 -0.97 2.22
CA ALA A 54 -10.30 -0.61 0.83
C ALA A 54 -11.56 -1.32 0.36
N ASN A 55 -12.43 -0.58 -0.31
CA ASN A 55 -13.74 -1.10 -0.72
C ASN A 55 -13.62 -2.05 -1.90
N ARG A 56 -14.49 -3.07 -1.91
CA ARG A 56 -14.75 -3.92 -3.06
C ARG A 56 -16.13 -3.55 -3.61
N ASP A 57 -16.40 -3.96 -4.85
CA ASP A 57 -17.69 -3.67 -5.45
C ASP A 57 -18.84 -4.29 -4.64
N GLU A 58 -19.87 -3.50 -4.37
CA GLU A 58 -20.98 -3.94 -3.53
C GLU A 58 -21.76 -5.09 -4.13
N ASP A 59 -21.89 -5.10 -5.46
CA ASP A 59 -22.72 -6.10 -6.12
C ASP A 59 -22.00 -7.40 -6.35
N THR A 60 -20.72 -7.35 -6.69
CA THR A 60 -19.96 -8.53 -7.09
C THR A 60 -18.91 -8.97 -6.06
N GLY A 61 -18.55 -8.08 -5.15
CA GLY A 61 -17.47 -8.34 -4.20
C GLY A 61 -16.08 -8.30 -4.82
N GLN A 62 -15.98 -7.89 -6.07
CA GLN A 62 -14.71 -7.87 -6.78
C GLN A 62 -13.96 -6.56 -6.57
N VAL A 63 -12.63 -6.61 -6.75
CA VAL A 63 -11.81 -5.41 -6.78
C VAL A 63 -11.92 -4.81 -8.17
N LYS A 64 -12.38 -3.57 -8.25
CA LYS A 64 -12.58 -2.90 -9.53
C LYS A 64 -11.43 -2.00 -9.88
N GLN A 65 -11.13 -1.90 -11.18
CA GLN A 65 -10.15 -0.97 -11.69
C GLN A 65 -10.55 0.45 -11.31
N GLY A 66 -9.57 1.25 -10.90
CA GLY A 66 -9.81 2.60 -10.44
C GLY A 66 -10.05 2.73 -8.95
N SER A 67 -10.18 1.62 -8.22
CA SER A 67 -10.35 1.64 -6.77
C SER A 67 -9.01 1.66 -6.05
N LYS A 68 -9.06 2.03 -4.77
CA LYS A 68 -7.85 1.99 -3.93
C LYS A 68 -7.30 0.58 -3.84
N ALA A 69 -8.18 -0.42 -3.70
CA ALA A 69 -7.75 -1.80 -3.61
C ALA A 69 -7.00 -2.23 -4.88
N TRP A 70 -7.53 -1.90 -6.05
CA TRP A 70 -6.86 -2.19 -7.31
C TRP A 70 -5.47 -1.57 -7.35
N SER A 71 -5.36 -0.31 -6.94
CA SER A 71 -4.07 0.39 -6.94
C SER A 71 -3.05 -0.30 -6.05
N ILE A 72 -3.48 -0.82 -4.90
CA ILE A 72 -2.60 -1.53 -3.98
C ILE A 72 -2.12 -2.84 -4.59
N PHE A 73 -3.03 -3.61 -5.20
CA PHE A 73 -2.64 -4.84 -5.90
C PHE A 73 -1.65 -4.55 -7.00
N GLU A 74 -1.92 -3.53 -7.80
CA GLU A 74 -1.04 -3.15 -8.90
C GLU A 74 0.33 -2.73 -8.41
N ALA A 75 0.38 -1.91 -7.36
CA ALA A 75 1.65 -1.44 -6.81
C ALA A 75 2.49 -2.58 -6.23
N CYS A 76 1.83 -3.56 -5.61
CA CYS A 76 2.51 -4.67 -4.97
C CYS A 76 2.90 -5.79 -5.92
N LEU A 77 2.06 -6.08 -6.91
CA LEU A 77 2.19 -7.28 -7.74
C LEU A 77 2.48 -6.99 -9.21
N GLY A 78 2.42 -5.72 -9.63
CA GLY A 78 2.68 -5.35 -11.00
C GLY A 78 1.42 -5.09 -11.80
N ARG A 79 1.60 -4.43 -12.94
CA ARG A 79 0.49 -3.92 -13.74
C ARG A 79 -0.48 -5.02 -14.20
N ASP A 80 0.05 -6.20 -14.52
CA ASP A 80 -0.76 -7.26 -15.10
C ASP A 80 -1.19 -8.31 -14.07
N PHE A 81 -1.22 -7.94 -12.79
CA PHE A 81 -1.55 -8.88 -11.72
C PHE A 81 -2.90 -9.55 -11.97
N HIS A 82 -3.86 -8.82 -12.50
CA HIS A 82 -5.22 -9.30 -12.70
C HIS A 82 -5.34 -10.37 -13.79
N LYS A 83 -4.31 -10.51 -14.61
CA LYS A 83 -4.27 -11.51 -15.67
C LYS A 83 -3.62 -12.83 -15.21
N ARG A 84 -3.02 -12.84 -14.03
CA ARG A 84 -2.33 -14.03 -13.54
C ARG A 84 -3.27 -14.87 -12.70
N PRO A 85 -3.20 -16.20 -12.85
CA PRO A 85 -4.02 -17.08 -12.02
C PRO A 85 -3.47 -17.14 -10.59
N GLY A 86 -4.35 -17.45 -9.64
CA GLY A 86 -3.93 -17.70 -8.27
C GLY A 86 -3.63 -16.48 -7.43
N VAL A 87 -3.95 -15.27 -7.92
CA VAL A 87 -3.76 -14.06 -7.12
C VAL A 87 -4.84 -14.02 -6.03
N SER A 88 -4.40 -13.80 -4.79
CA SER A 88 -5.30 -13.77 -3.64
C SER A 88 -4.85 -12.67 -2.69
N LEU A 89 -5.58 -12.50 -1.59
CA LEU A 89 -5.18 -11.53 -0.55
C LEU A 89 -3.83 -11.90 0.04
N GLU A 90 -3.57 -13.20 0.21
CA GLU A 90 -2.27 -13.67 0.72
C GLU A 90 -1.12 -13.27 -0.19
N SER A 91 -1.39 -13.04 -1.46
CA SER A 91 -0.35 -12.59 -2.40
C SER A 91 0.21 -11.22 -2.05
N LEU A 92 -0.53 -10.42 -1.29
CA LEU A 92 -0.09 -9.09 -0.87
C LEU A 92 0.84 -9.13 0.35
N VAL A 93 0.75 -10.16 1.17
CA VAL A 93 1.49 -10.21 2.43
C VAL A 93 3.00 -10.20 2.16
N GLY A 94 3.71 -9.30 2.84
CA GLY A 94 5.14 -9.12 2.65
C GLY A 94 5.51 -8.19 1.51
N LYS A 95 4.54 -7.75 0.73
CA LYS A 95 4.79 -6.82 -0.37
C LYS A 95 4.75 -5.38 0.14
N GLN A 96 5.38 -4.48 -0.61
CA GLN A 96 5.47 -3.08 -0.22
C GLN A 96 4.92 -2.18 -1.32
N PHE A 97 4.41 -1.04 -0.91
CA PHE A 97 3.98 0.01 -1.82
C PHE A 97 4.18 1.36 -1.17
N ILE A 98 4.03 2.43 -1.93
CA ILE A 98 4.12 3.79 -1.43
C ILE A 98 2.72 4.39 -1.42
N GLY A 99 2.40 5.13 -0.37
CA GLY A 99 1.15 5.84 -0.29
C GLY A 99 1.24 6.97 0.70
N GLN A 100 0.35 7.95 0.55
CA GLN A 100 0.26 9.03 1.51
C GLN A 100 -0.60 8.58 2.68
N VAL A 101 0.01 8.53 3.86
CA VAL A 101 -0.69 8.18 5.09
C VAL A 101 -1.23 9.47 5.70
N THR A 102 -2.50 9.46 6.06
CA THR A 102 -3.17 10.61 6.62
C THR A 102 -4.08 10.14 7.75
N GLN A 103 -4.77 11.07 8.37
CA GLN A 103 -5.71 10.75 9.44
C GLN A 103 -7.09 10.54 8.87
N THR A 104 -7.87 9.66 9.52
CA THR A 104 -9.28 9.54 9.19
C THR A 104 -9.99 10.82 9.59
N ARG A 105 -11.22 10.98 9.10
CA ARG A 105 -12.01 12.19 9.31
C ARG A 105 -12.09 12.60 10.78
N THR A 106 -12.20 11.63 11.67
CA THR A 106 -12.27 11.90 13.10
C THR A 106 -10.91 12.05 13.76
N GLY A 107 -9.83 11.80 13.03
CA GLY A 107 -8.48 11.83 13.58
C GLY A 107 -8.15 10.65 14.47
N SER A 108 -8.99 9.62 14.50
CA SER A 108 -8.84 8.53 15.45
C SER A 108 -7.92 7.42 14.97
N ARG A 109 -7.56 7.39 13.67
CA ARG A 109 -6.68 6.37 13.13
C ARG A 109 -6.09 6.85 11.80
N ASN A 110 -5.13 6.07 11.28
CA ASN A 110 -4.51 6.39 10.00
C ASN A 110 -5.18 5.64 8.86
N LYS A 111 -5.02 6.16 7.67
CA LYS A 111 -5.46 5.53 6.43
C LYS A 111 -4.52 5.93 5.31
N VAL A 112 -4.57 5.18 4.20
CA VAL A 112 -3.84 5.53 2.98
C VAL A 112 -4.81 6.28 2.07
N GLU A 113 -4.36 7.44 1.56
CA GLU A 113 -5.19 8.26 0.68
C GLU A 113 -5.34 7.61 -0.69
N HIS A 114 -6.58 7.54 -1.19
CA HIS A 114 -6.84 7.05 -2.54
C HIS A 114 -6.20 7.99 -3.56
N GLY A 115 -5.59 7.41 -4.57
CA GLY A 115 -4.94 8.19 -5.63
C GLY A 115 -3.47 8.46 -5.38
N THR A 116 -2.96 8.10 -4.20
CA THR A 116 -1.55 8.30 -3.88
C THR A 116 -0.74 7.02 -3.92
N VAL A 117 -1.39 5.88 -4.10
CA VAL A 117 -0.75 4.57 -4.05
C VAL A 117 0.08 4.34 -5.30
N GLY A 118 1.32 3.91 -5.12
CA GLY A 118 2.19 3.59 -6.23
C GLY A 118 3.22 2.55 -5.85
N PRO A 119 3.98 2.05 -6.84
CA PRO A 119 5.01 1.06 -6.56
C PRO A 119 6.20 1.69 -5.87
N VAL A 120 6.91 0.88 -5.09
CA VAL A 120 8.16 1.32 -4.47
C VAL A 120 9.17 1.56 -5.58
N PRO A 121 9.85 2.73 -5.62
CA PRO A 121 10.87 2.96 -6.62
C PRO A 121 11.99 1.95 -6.51
N THR A 122 12.46 1.46 -7.65
CA THR A 122 13.62 0.59 -7.70
C THR A 122 14.85 1.47 -7.66
N GLU A 123 15.67 1.29 -6.68
CA GLU A 123 16.89 2.06 -6.58
C GLU A 123 17.99 1.44 -7.38
N GLY A 124 18.69 2.27 -8.07
CA GLY A 124 19.92 1.96 -8.70
C GLY A 124 19.91 0.67 -9.48
N VAL A 125 19.31 0.55 -10.06
CA VAL A 125 19.32 -0.72 -10.66
C VAL A 125 19.92 -0.56 -12.02
N ASN A 126 19.49 0.12 -10.89
CA ASN A 126 19.78 0.38 -11.35
C ASN A 126 20.27 0.96 -11.96
N LYS A 127 20.75 0.86 -12.22
CA LYS A 127 20.98 1.44 -12.35
C LYS A 127 21.23 1.78 -13.24
N ALA A 128 21.39 1.57 -13.02
CA ALA A 128 21.43 1.87 -13.72
C ALA A 128 21.50 2.27 -14.50
N PRO A 129 21.91 2.16 -14.60
CA PRO A 129 21.81 2.54 -15.32
C PRO A 129 21.56 2.87 -16.10
N ALA A 130 21.76 2.55 -16.03
CA ALA A 130 21.32 2.74 -16.67
C ALA A 130 21.00 2.86 -17.44
N SER A 131 21.25 2.58 -17.49
CA SER A 131 20.83 2.68 -18.17
C SER A 131 20.29 2.56 -18.80
N ASN A 132 20.36 2.10 -18.88
CA ASN A 132 19.69 2.07 -19.44
C ASN A 132 19.02 1.91 -19.97
N ASN A 133 19.26 1.56 -20.00
CA ASN A 133 18.48 1.56 -20.50
C ASN A 133 17.79 1.33 -20.89
N ASP A 134 18.13 1.06 -20.85
CA ASP A 134 17.38 1.04 -21.27
C ASP A 134 16.67 0.80 -21.44
N ASP A 135 17.02 0.52 -21.35
CA ASP A 135 16.27 0.51 -21.61
C ASP A 135 15.58 0.42 -21.65
N GLU A 136 15.82 0.30 -21.57
CA GLU A 136 15.15 0.41 -21.71
C GLU A 136 14.54 0.60 -21.82
N ASP A 137 15.10 0.21 -21.67
CA ASP A 137 14.48 0.51 -21.89
C ASP A 137 13.93 0.63 -21.96
N ASP A 138 14.50 0.62 -21.72
CA ASP A 138 13.92 0.98 -21.90
C ASP A 138 13.36 1.08 -21.77
N MET A 139 13.65 0.99 -21.75
CA MET A 139 13.11 1.17 -21.67
C MET A 139 12.61 1.65 -21.72
N PHE A 140 12.75 1.47 -21.66
CA PHE A 140 12.39 1.81 -21.80
C PHE A 140 12.20 2.35 -22.15
N ALA A 141 13.01 2.51 -21.56
CA ALA A 141 12.76 3.03 -21.89
C ALA A 141 12.43 3.54 -22.12
N ASP A 142 12.82 3.35 -22.05
CA ASP A 142 12.42 3.85 -22.33
C ASP A 142 11.93 4.31 -22.21
N LEU A 143 12.27 4.20 -22.00
CA LEU A 143 11.74 4.61 -21.93
C LEU A 143 11.39 5.10 -21.97
N PRO A 144 12.06 5.23 -21.76
CA PRO A 144 11.63 5.72 -21.77
C PRO A 144 11.10 5.91 -21.70
N PHE A 145 11.18 5.19 -21.49
CA PHE A 145 10.84 5.20 -21.43
C PHE A 145 10.42 5.37 -21.51
#